data_6e5164e98b4c515121ca368f0a330cb4
#
_entry.id   6e5164e98b4c515121ca368f0a330cb4
#
_cell.length_a   1.000
_cell.length_b   1.000
_cell.length_c   1.000
_cell.angle_alpha   90.00
_cell.angle_beta   90.00
_cell.angle_gamma   90.00
#
_symmetry.space_group_name_H-M   'P 1'
#
loop_
_entity.id
_entity.type
_entity.pdbx_description
1 polymer ?
#
loop_
_entity_poly.entity_id
_entity_poly.type
_entity_poly.pdbx_seq_one_letter_code
_entity_poly.pdbx_strand_id
1 'polypeptide(L)'
;MSASDADRDPGSRIRDPKGADLIAAARAAREHAYADFSHFKVGAALETADGTIVTGCNIENATYGLTVCAERVALWKALSEGHRTFRRIAVVAPPEAPTPPCGACRQLLWEFAGDVEVILANLDGETDRHRMAELLPQPFDARLLK
;
A
#
# COMPACT_ATOMS: atom_id res chain seq x y z
N MET A 1 -16.19 -5.69 -15.78
CA MET A 1 -16.44 -4.46 -15.01
C MET A 1 -15.32 -4.30 -14.01
N SER A 2 -14.76 -3.13 -13.91
CA SER A 2 -13.67 -2.90 -12.99
C SER A 2 -14.18 -2.80 -11.55
N ALA A 3 -13.34 -3.20 -10.58
CA ALA A 3 -13.64 -3.05 -9.16
C ALA A 3 -13.93 -1.58 -8.78
N SER A 4 -13.45 -0.63 -9.59
CA SER A 4 -13.63 0.79 -9.33
C SER A 4 -15.10 1.22 -9.27
N ASP A 5 -16.01 0.58 -10.01
CA ASP A 5 -17.43 0.94 -9.98
C ASP A 5 -18.07 0.55 -8.65
N ALA A 6 -17.73 -0.62 -8.11
CA ALA A 6 -18.20 -1.06 -6.80
C ALA A 6 -17.64 -0.16 -5.69
N ASP A 7 -16.40 0.29 -5.83
CA ASP A 7 -15.73 1.13 -4.85
C ASP A 7 -16.23 2.59 -4.86
N ARG A 8 -16.84 3.02 -5.96
CA ARG A 8 -17.47 4.35 -6.05
C ARG A 8 -18.88 4.38 -5.46
N ASP A 9 -19.50 3.23 -5.28
CA ASP A 9 -20.81 3.14 -4.66
C ASP A 9 -20.72 3.52 -3.18
N PRO A 10 -21.48 4.52 -2.70
CA PRO A 10 -21.52 4.85 -1.28
C PRO A 10 -21.83 3.67 -0.38
N GLY A 11 -22.61 2.69 -0.88
CA GLY A 11 -22.91 1.46 -0.14
C GLY A 11 -21.69 0.58 0.07
N SER A 12 -20.72 0.58 -0.85
CA SER A 12 -19.50 -0.24 -0.70
C SER A 12 -18.60 0.27 0.43
N ARG A 13 -18.57 1.57 0.67
CA ARG A 13 -17.83 2.17 1.78
C ARG A 13 -18.38 1.72 3.14
N ILE A 14 -19.71 1.61 3.25
CA ILE A 14 -20.39 1.14 4.46
C ILE A 14 -20.11 -0.36 4.66
N ARG A 15 -20.00 -1.14 3.56
CA ARG A 15 -19.76 -2.59 3.61
C ARG A 15 -18.34 -2.95 3.98
N ASP A 16 -17.39 -2.03 3.84
CA ASP A 16 -15.98 -2.27 4.16
C ASP A 16 -15.41 -1.14 5.02
N PRO A 17 -15.87 -1.02 6.29
CA PRO A 17 -15.39 0.03 7.16
C PRO A 17 -13.89 -0.09 7.48
N LYS A 18 -13.36 -1.31 7.54
CA LYS A 18 -11.91 -1.53 7.75
C LYS A 18 -11.10 -1.03 6.56
N GLY A 19 -11.56 -1.24 5.34
CA GLY A 19 -10.91 -0.71 4.14
C GLY A 19 -10.91 0.81 4.14
N ALA A 20 -12.02 1.44 4.54
CA ALA A 20 -12.12 2.89 4.67
C ALA A 20 -11.15 3.42 5.75
N ASP A 21 -11.04 2.74 6.90
CA ASP A 21 -10.11 3.10 7.96
C ASP A 21 -8.67 3.00 7.48
N LEU A 22 -8.37 1.97 6.70
CA LEU A 22 -7.04 1.75 6.16
C LEU A 22 -6.65 2.87 5.18
N ILE A 23 -7.56 3.26 4.31
CA ILE A 23 -7.37 4.39 3.38
C ILE A 23 -7.16 5.69 4.16
N ALA A 24 -7.96 5.93 5.19
CA ALA A 24 -7.83 7.13 6.02
C ALA A 24 -6.48 7.18 6.72
N ALA A 25 -6.00 6.04 7.24
CA ALA A 25 -4.69 5.96 7.88
C ALA A 25 -3.55 6.21 6.88
N ALA A 26 -3.64 5.66 5.67
CA ALA A 26 -2.67 5.89 4.62
C ALA A 26 -2.65 7.37 4.20
N ARG A 27 -3.83 7.97 4.06
CA ARG A 27 -3.96 9.39 3.73
C ARG A 27 -3.34 10.28 4.79
N ALA A 28 -3.54 9.98 6.07
CA ALA A 28 -2.93 10.72 7.17
C ALA A 28 -1.41 10.56 7.18
N ALA A 29 -0.91 9.35 6.96
CA ALA A 29 0.54 9.09 6.91
C ALA A 29 1.21 9.86 5.77
N ARG A 30 0.54 10.03 4.64
CA ARG A 30 1.03 10.78 3.49
C ARG A 30 1.47 12.19 3.86
N GLU A 31 0.81 12.84 4.83
CA GLU A 31 1.13 14.20 5.25
C GLU A 31 2.54 14.32 5.86
N HIS A 32 3.11 13.20 6.32
CA HIS A 32 4.48 13.16 6.87
C HIS A 32 5.54 12.83 5.81
N ALA A 33 5.16 12.63 4.56
CA ALA A 33 6.09 12.25 3.50
C ALA A 33 7.19 13.31 3.33
N TYR A 34 8.41 12.83 3.16
CA TYR A 34 9.57 13.66 2.83
C TYR A 34 9.82 13.54 1.33
N ALA A 35 9.23 14.45 0.53
CA ALA A 35 9.20 14.37 -0.92
C ALA A 35 9.72 15.67 -1.57
N ASP A 36 10.82 16.21 -1.04
CA ASP A 36 11.37 17.49 -1.48
C ASP A 36 11.93 17.46 -2.91
N PHE A 37 12.20 16.30 -3.44
CA PHE A 37 12.76 16.13 -4.78
C PHE A 37 11.68 15.89 -5.84
N SER A 38 10.80 14.93 -5.60
CA SER A 38 9.76 14.56 -6.58
C SER A 38 8.48 15.37 -6.43
N HIS A 39 8.22 15.91 -5.23
CA HIS A 39 6.94 16.51 -4.84
C HIS A 39 5.76 15.53 -4.94
N PHE A 40 6.06 14.22 -4.93
CA PHE A 40 5.08 13.14 -5.04
C PHE A 40 4.97 12.43 -3.69
N LYS A 41 4.02 12.89 -2.89
CA LYS A 41 3.80 12.36 -1.53
C LYS A 41 2.89 11.14 -1.57
N VAL A 42 3.33 10.05 -0.96
CA VAL A 42 2.61 8.79 -0.88
C VAL A 42 2.47 8.37 0.58
N GLY A 43 1.31 7.87 0.95
CA GLY A 43 1.09 7.22 2.24
C GLY A 43 0.66 5.79 2.03
N ALA A 44 1.03 4.93 2.97
CA ALA A 44 0.62 3.54 2.98
C ALA A 44 0.15 3.12 4.37
N ALA A 45 -0.78 2.18 4.42
CA ALA A 45 -1.25 1.58 5.65
C ALA A 45 -1.40 0.08 5.45
N LEU A 46 -0.74 -0.70 6.29
CA LEU A 46 -0.70 -2.15 6.22
C LEU A 46 -1.51 -2.71 7.39
N GLU A 47 -2.46 -3.57 7.09
CA GLU A 47 -3.27 -4.24 8.10
C GLU A 47 -2.69 -5.60 8.43
N THR A 48 -2.34 -5.80 9.70
CA THR A 48 -1.83 -7.08 10.19
C THR A 48 -2.98 -8.06 10.44
N ALA A 49 -2.64 -9.34 10.67
CA ALA A 49 -3.64 -10.39 10.90
C ALA A 49 -4.51 -10.12 12.15
N ASP A 50 -3.96 -9.44 13.15
CA ASP A 50 -4.70 -9.10 14.36
C ASP A 50 -5.48 -7.77 14.26
N GLY A 51 -5.46 -7.14 13.09
CA GLY A 51 -6.18 -5.90 12.84
C GLY A 51 -5.41 -4.63 13.17
N THR A 52 -4.16 -4.72 13.59
CA THR A 52 -3.30 -3.55 13.80
C THR A 52 -3.00 -2.88 12.46
N ILE A 53 -3.05 -1.55 12.43
CA ILE A 53 -2.70 -0.77 11.25
C ILE A 53 -1.31 -0.15 11.45
N VAL A 54 -0.39 -0.47 10.53
CA VAL A 54 0.97 0.07 10.53
C VAL A 54 1.15 0.95 9.30
N THR A 55 1.51 2.22 9.50
CA THR A 55 1.57 3.20 8.43
C THR A 55 2.99 3.51 7.99
N GLY A 56 3.11 4.08 6.80
CA GLY A 56 4.36 4.59 6.26
C GLY A 56 4.12 5.69 5.25
N CYS A 57 5.16 6.44 4.95
CA CYS A 57 5.18 7.45 3.90
C CYS A 57 6.50 7.36 3.16
N ASN A 58 6.57 7.92 1.95
CA ASN A 58 7.84 7.94 1.24
C ASN A 58 8.80 8.95 1.87
N ILE A 59 10.07 8.57 1.88
CA ILE A 59 11.15 9.38 2.45
C ILE A 59 12.26 9.43 1.42
N GLU A 60 12.45 10.60 0.83
CA GLU A 60 13.43 10.82 -0.22
C GLU A 60 14.76 11.27 0.34
N ASN A 61 15.80 11.06 -0.45
CA ASN A 61 17.16 11.38 -0.08
C ASN A 61 17.89 11.95 -1.31
N ALA A 62 18.80 12.89 -1.10
CA ALA A 62 19.66 13.41 -2.17
C ALA A 62 20.47 12.29 -2.84
N THR A 63 20.81 11.27 -2.07
CA THR A 63 21.31 10.00 -2.61
C THR A 63 20.09 9.16 -3.04
N TYR A 64 19.72 9.26 -4.29
CA TYR A 64 18.44 8.70 -4.79
C TYR A 64 18.26 7.22 -4.47
N GLY A 65 19.33 6.45 -4.48
CA GLY A 65 19.27 5.03 -4.14
C GLY A 65 18.86 4.72 -2.70
N LEU A 66 18.87 5.72 -1.81
CA LEU A 66 18.44 5.57 -0.42
C LEU A 66 16.99 6.00 -0.21
N THR A 67 16.33 6.51 -1.23
CA THR A 67 14.90 6.86 -1.18
C THR A 67 14.07 5.60 -0.92
N VAL A 68 13.09 5.71 -0.02
CA VAL A 68 12.25 4.60 0.40
C VAL A 68 10.79 4.91 0.11
N CYS A 69 10.09 3.99 -0.54
CA CYS A 69 8.66 4.10 -0.82
C CYS A 69 7.83 3.93 0.45
N ALA A 70 6.63 4.52 0.47
CA ALA A 70 5.71 4.44 1.59
C ALA A 70 5.38 2.98 1.98
N GLU A 71 5.15 2.13 0.99
CA GLU A 71 4.84 0.72 1.19
C GLU A 71 5.96 -0.01 1.92
N ARG A 72 7.21 0.30 1.58
CA ARG A 72 8.38 -0.31 2.24
C ARG A 72 8.53 0.17 3.68
N VAL A 73 8.28 1.45 3.93
CA VAL A 73 8.35 1.98 5.30
C VAL A 73 7.32 1.28 6.18
N ALA A 74 6.07 1.15 5.72
CA ALA A 74 5.02 0.46 6.45
C ALA A 74 5.37 -1.02 6.70
N LEU A 75 5.84 -1.72 5.66
CA LEU A 75 6.19 -3.14 5.75
C LEU A 75 7.36 -3.37 6.69
N TRP A 76 8.44 -2.61 6.55
CA TRP A 76 9.63 -2.76 7.39
C TRP A 76 9.34 -2.42 8.85
N LYS A 77 8.54 -1.40 9.09
CA LYS A 77 8.10 -1.05 10.45
C LYS A 77 7.31 -2.22 11.06
N ALA A 78 6.35 -2.78 10.34
CA ALA A 78 5.56 -3.90 10.82
C ALA A 78 6.42 -5.13 11.10
N LEU A 79 7.33 -5.47 10.19
CA LEU A 79 8.25 -6.60 10.37
C LEU A 79 9.17 -6.38 11.58
N SER A 80 9.68 -5.16 11.76
CA SER A 80 10.56 -4.81 12.88
C SER A 80 9.82 -4.84 14.23
N GLU A 81 8.51 -4.67 14.22
CA GLU A 81 7.67 -4.77 15.40
C GLU A 81 7.19 -6.21 15.67
N GLY A 82 7.58 -7.16 14.84
CA GLY A 82 7.29 -8.59 15.05
C GLY A 82 6.09 -9.13 14.29
N HIS A 83 5.41 -8.31 13.51
CA HIS A 83 4.30 -8.79 12.68
C HIS A 83 4.82 -9.64 11.52
N ARG A 84 4.12 -10.74 11.22
CA ARG A 84 4.53 -11.69 10.17
C ARG A 84 3.40 -12.07 9.23
N THR A 85 2.15 -11.77 9.58
CA THR A 85 0.96 -12.13 8.80
C THR A 85 0.12 -10.88 8.58
N PHE A 86 -0.30 -10.67 7.35
CA PHE A 86 -0.96 -9.44 6.91
C PHE A 86 -2.23 -9.76 6.14
N ARG A 87 -3.18 -8.85 6.15
CA ARG A 87 -4.45 -8.99 5.43
C ARG A 87 -4.49 -8.17 4.16
N ARG A 88 -4.10 -6.90 4.23
CA ARG A 88 -4.16 -5.99 3.08
C ARG A 88 -3.34 -4.74 3.32
N ILE A 89 -3.11 -4.00 2.23
CA ILE A 89 -2.42 -2.72 2.27
C ILE A 89 -3.23 -1.69 1.48
N ALA A 90 -3.30 -0.46 1.99
CA ALA A 90 -3.83 0.69 1.26
C ALA A 90 -2.68 1.64 0.91
N VAL A 91 -2.72 2.20 -0.28
CA VAL A 91 -1.75 3.19 -0.78
C VAL A 91 -2.51 4.41 -1.27
N VAL A 92 -2.15 5.58 -0.76
CA VAL A 92 -2.75 6.86 -1.15
C VAL A 92 -1.70 7.75 -1.77
N ALA A 93 -1.96 8.21 -2.98
CA ALA A 93 -1.04 9.03 -3.78
C ALA A 93 -1.79 10.24 -4.37
N PRO A 94 -1.11 11.17 -5.08
CA PRO A 94 -1.73 12.36 -5.65
C PRO A 94 -2.89 12.10 -6.61
N PRO A 95 -3.62 13.18 -7.02
CA PRO A 95 -4.99 13.08 -7.51
C PRO A 95 -5.19 12.59 -8.94
N GLU A 96 -4.17 12.27 -9.71
CA GLU A 96 -4.39 11.80 -11.08
C GLU A 96 -5.15 10.46 -11.03
N ALA A 97 -4.60 9.37 -11.12
CA ALA A 97 -5.27 8.08 -10.97
C ALA A 97 -4.75 7.34 -9.74
N PRO A 98 -5.50 6.39 -9.19
CA PRO A 98 -4.93 5.54 -8.14
C PRO A 98 -3.61 4.93 -8.60
N THR A 99 -2.56 5.11 -7.81
CA THR A 99 -1.19 4.75 -8.19
C THR A 99 -0.80 3.40 -7.61
N PRO A 100 -0.49 2.40 -8.46
CA PRO A 100 -0.04 1.10 -7.96
C PRO A 100 1.37 1.16 -7.37
N PRO A 101 1.72 0.21 -6.49
CA PRO A 101 3.07 0.14 -5.97
C PRO A 101 4.08 -0.17 -7.09
N CYS A 102 5.29 0.36 -6.96
CA CYS A 102 6.36 0.09 -7.93
C CYS A 102 6.78 -1.38 -7.89
N GLY A 103 7.53 -1.82 -8.89
CA GLY A 103 7.94 -3.22 -9.00
C GLY A 103 8.71 -3.73 -7.78
N ALA A 104 9.60 -2.92 -7.22
CA ALA A 104 10.35 -3.30 -6.03
C ALA A 104 9.43 -3.49 -4.82
N CYS A 105 8.45 -2.60 -4.64
CA CYS A 105 7.47 -2.74 -3.55
C CYS A 105 6.58 -3.98 -3.76
N ARG A 106 6.19 -4.28 -5.00
CA ARG A 106 5.42 -5.49 -5.30
C ARG A 106 6.19 -6.75 -4.91
N GLN A 107 7.48 -6.80 -5.23
CA GLN A 107 8.34 -7.93 -4.87
C GLN A 107 8.42 -8.11 -3.35
N LEU A 108 8.63 -7.02 -2.63
CA LEU A 108 8.73 -7.06 -1.18
C LEU A 108 7.40 -7.43 -0.52
N LEU A 109 6.30 -6.87 -1.00
CA LEU A 109 4.97 -7.22 -0.49
C LEU A 109 4.64 -8.69 -0.74
N TRP A 110 4.95 -9.20 -1.94
CA TRP A 110 4.76 -10.61 -2.23
C TRP A 110 5.55 -11.50 -1.27
N GLU A 111 6.83 -11.20 -1.07
CA GLU A 111 7.72 -12.02 -0.24
C GLU A 111 7.24 -12.08 1.21
N PHE A 112 6.87 -10.94 1.80
CA PHE A 112 6.58 -10.85 3.23
C PHE A 112 5.09 -10.89 3.57
N ALA A 113 4.23 -10.45 2.68
CA ALA A 113 2.79 -10.40 2.93
C ALA A 113 1.99 -11.41 2.10
N GLY A 114 2.56 -11.92 1.00
CA GLY A 114 1.89 -12.87 0.13
C GLY A 114 0.83 -12.22 -0.75
N ASP A 115 -0.20 -13.00 -1.09
CA ASP A 115 -1.27 -12.54 -1.97
C ASP A 115 -2.32 -11.73 -1.20
N VAL A 116 -1.91 -10.58 -0.67
CA VAL A 116 -2.81 -9.69 0.06
C VAL A 116 -3.64 -8.83 -0.90
N GLU A 117 -4.74 -8.30 -0.39
CA GLU A 117 -5.51 -7.29 -1.10
C GLU A 117 -4.74 -5.96 -1.09
N VAL A 118 -4.70 -5.30 -2.23
CA VAL A 118 -4.08 -3.98 -2.41
C VAL A 118 -5.18 -2.98 -2.76
N ILE A 119 -5.37 -1.99 -1.90
CA ILE A 119 -6.34 -0.91 -2.10
C ILE A 119 -5.57 0.33 -2.51
N LEU A 120 -5.84 0.84 -3.70
CA LEU A 120 -5.23 2.05 -4.22
C LEU A 120 -6.25 3.18 -4.15
N ALA A 121 -5.87 4.33 -3.64
CA ALA A 121 -6.75 5.49 -3.56
C ALA A 121 -6.00 6.76 -3.95
N ASN A 122 -6.71 7.70 -4.56
CA ASN A 122 -6.21 9.05 -4.76
C ASN A 122 -6.87 10.02 -3.76
N LEU A 123 -6.50 11.29 -3.85
CA LEU A 123 -7.02 12.31 -2.93
C LEU A 123 -8.46 12.72 -3.26
N ASP A 124 -8.95 12.39 -4.45
CA ASP A 124 -10.30 12.73 -4.91
C ASP A 124 -11.32 11.66 -4.54
N GLY A 125 -10.90 10.59 -3.87
CA GLY A 125 -11.79 9.53 -3.42
C GLY A 125 -11.98 8.39 -4.40
N GLU A 126 -11.27 8.39 -5.54
CA GLU A 126 -11.25 7.23 -6.44
C GLU A 126 -10.46 6.10 -5.78
N THR A 127 -10.98 4.89 -5.90
CA THR A 127 -10.32 3.69 -5.38
C THR A 127 -10.25 2.62 -6.46
N ASP A 128 -9.25 1.76 -6.34
CA ASP A 128 -9.08 0.58 -7.16
C ASP A 128 -8.57 -0.55 -6.27
N ARG A 129 -8.94 -1.79 -6.55
CA ARG A 129 -8.59 -2.94 -5.71
C ARG A 129 -8.00 -4.06 -6.55
N HIS A 130 -6.93 -4.65 -6.03
CA HIS A 130 -6.22 -5.74 -6.67
C HIS A 130 -5.78 -6.76 -5.64
N ARG A 131 -5.43 -7.96 -6.13
CA ARG A 131 -4.65 -8.92 -5.37
C ARG A 131 -3.19 -8.78 -5.78
N MET A 132 -2.26 -9.04 -4.85
CA MET A 132 -0.82 -9.01 -5.21
C MET A 132 -0.48 -9.96 -6.36
N ALA A 133 -1.14 -11.11 -6.45
CA ALA A 133 -0.94 -12.05 -7.55
C ALA A 133 -1.26 -11.44 -8.92
N GLU A 134 -2.21 -10.51 -8.99
CA GLU A 134 -2.54 -9.79 -10.21
C GLU A 134 -1.46 -8.76 -10.58
N LEU A 135 -0.86 -8.14 -9.56
CA LEU A 135 0.14 -7.08 -9.74
C LEU A 135 1.56 -7.63 -9.95
N LEU A 136 1.79 -8.88 -9.61
CA LEU A 136 3.09 -9.54 -9.77
C LEU A 136 2.87 -10.99 -10.24
N PRO A 137 2.47 -11.19 -11.51
CA PRO A 137 2.27 -12.54 -12.03
C PRO A 137 3.58 -13.30 -12.12
N GLN A 138 3.54 -14.59 -11.80
CA GLN A 138 4.69 -15.50 -11.82
C GLN A 138 5.89 -14.94 -11.03
N PRO A 139 5.72 -14.62 -9.73
CA PRO A 139 6.77 -13.97 -8.97
C PRO A 139 7.94 -14.91 -8.67
N PHE A 140 9.13 -14.37 -8.68
CA PHE A 140 10.28 -15.02 -8.06
C PHE A 140 10.15 -14.87 -6.54
N ASP A 141 10.32 -15.97 -5.81
CA ASP A 141 10.28 -15.92 -4.34
C ASP A 141 11.11 -17.05 -3.71
N ALA A 142 11.12 -17.09 -2.38
CA ALA A 142 11.94 -18.02 -1.61
C ALA A 142 11.67 -19.48 -1.91
N ARG A 143 10.50 -19.83 -2.43
CA ARG A 143 10.18 -21.22 -2.81
C ARG A 143 11.11 -21.74 -3.91
N LEU A 144 11.60 -20.86 -4.75
CA LEU A 144 12.50 -21.21 -5.85
C LEU A 144 13.95 -21.42 -5.41
N LEU A 145 14.27 -21.06 -4.17
CA LEU A 145 15.61 -21.20 -3.60
C LEU A 145 15.81 -22.47 -2.79
N LYS A 146 14.82 -23.33 -2.72
CA LYS A 146 14.87 -24.60 -1.97
C LYS A 146 15.32 -25.76 -2.85
#